data_d0a6f25d4590b2b96450097f6f4aa67f
#
_entry.id   d0a6f25d4590b2b96450097f6f4aa67f
#
_cell.length_a   1.000
_cell.length_b   1.000
_cell.length_c   1.000
_cell.angle_alpha   90.00
_cell.angle_beta   90.00
_cell.angle_gamma   90.00
#
_symmetry.space_group_name_H-M   'P 1'
#
loop_
_entity.id
_entity.type
_entity.pdbx_description
1 polymer ?
#
loop_
_entity_poly.entity_id
_entity_poly.type
_entity_poly.pdbx_seq_one_letter_code
_entity_poly.pdbx_strand_id
1 'polypeptide(L)'
;MRKSSTIIVQEDENRPQTAFLIGIQHQGDSAEKAQELLDELAELVATLELPVVGSQVAKIRIPNPALIVGSGRADELAQEAAALGAEVIIIDDFLTPAQQRNWEKVTDLPVIDRQEVILDIFAARAHTSEAVLQVELAKAVYALPRLKRRWTHLSRQRGMAGGLGGRAEGEQQLEMDSRIVRNRIAKLKGQLAEVRQQRDVQRSKRLRKPVPVAAIVGYTNAGKSSLLNALTQSSVLTEDKLFATLDPTIRRLALPGGLDLLLGDTVGFIRKLPHLLVEAFKATLEETRLADFIIEVLDASSDSLDEHHQTTLQVLQDIGI
;
A
#
# COMPACT_ATOMS: atom_id res chain seq x y z
N MET A 1 0.72 17.84 16.89
CA MET A 1 0.74 16.37 17.12
C MET A 1 -0.10 15.71 16.02
N ARG A 2 0.55 15.09 15.04
CA ARG A 2 -0.13 14.38 13.92
C ARG A 2 -0.40 12.95 14.39
N LYS A 3 -1.62 12.63 14.81
CA LYS A 3 -2.00 11.24 15.04
C LYS A 3 -2.19 10.57 13.68
N SER A 4 -1.27 9.72 13.30
CA SER A 4 -1.43 8.79 12.18
C SER A 4 -2.62 7.86 12.48
N SER A 5 -3.49 7.65 11.50
CA SER A 5 -4.69 6.79 11.65
C SER A 5 -4.39 5.31 11.41
N THR A 6 -3.14 4.93 11.25
CA THR A 6 -2.69 3.61 10.83
C THR A 6 -2.10 2.83 12.00
N ILE A 7 -2.41 1.53 12.08
CA ILE A 7 -2.10 0.69 13.24
C ILE A 7 -0.59 0.45 13.37
N ILE A 8 0.12 0.33 12.25
CA ILE A 8 1.54 -0.09 12.26
C ILE A 8 2.52 1.09 12.38
N VAL A 9 2.18 2.29 11.89
CA VAL A 9 3.06 3.46 11.86
C VAL A 9 2.70 4.49 12.94
N GLN A 10 2.15 4.09 14.07
CA GLN A 10 1.96 5.00 15.21
C GLN A 10 3.26 5.06 16.02
N GLU A 11 3.78 6.28 16.26
CA GLU A 11 4.86 6.53 17.23
C GLU A 11 4.38 6.41 18.69
N ASP A 12 3.37 5.59 18.97
CA ASP A 12 2.76 5.44 20.28
C ASP A 12 3.13 4.08 20.91
N GLU A 13 3.14 4.02 22.23
CA GLU A 13 3.36 2.82 23.08
C GLU A 13 2.43 1.63 22.75
N ASN A 14 1.52 1.80 21.78
CA ASN A 14 0.48 0.83 21.38
C ASN A 14 0.71 0.25 19.95
N ARG A 15 1.92 0.35 19.40
CA ARG A 15 2.25 -0.26 18.12
C ARG A 15 2.32 -1.78 18.29
N PRO A 16 1.63 -2.59 17.45
CA PRO A 16 1.79 -4.05 17.49
C PRO A 16 3.25 -4.45 17.33
N GLN A 17 3.71 -5.38 18.15
CA GLN A 17 5.08 -5.86 18.14
C GLN A 17 5.22 -7.18 17.38
N THR A 18 4.10 -7.87 17.11
CA THR A 18 4.09 -9.19 16.47
C THR A 18 2.88 -9.35 15.55
N ALA A 19 3.10 -9.96 14.38
CA ALA A 19 2.08 -10.21 13.38
C ALA A 19 1.87 -11.70 13.11
N PHE A 20 0.62 -12.10 12.87
CA PHE A 20 0.27 -13.38 12.29
C PHE A 20 -0.31 -13.17 10.89
N LEU A 21 0.22 -13.90 9.89
CA LEU A 21 -0.16 -13.73 8.48
C LEU A 21 -1.14 -14.80 8.03
N ILE A 22 -2.15 -14.40 7.26
CA ILE A 22 -3.14 -15.30 6.67
C ILE A 22 -3.15 -15.10 5.16
N GLY A 23 -2.62 -16.08 4.41
CA GLY A 23 -2.75 -16.17 2.96
C GLY A 23 -4.11 -16.74 2.57
N ILE A 24 -4.69 -16.26 1.47
CA ILE A 24 -5.96 -16.77 0.94
C ILE A 24 -5.70 -17.45 -0.40
N GLN A 25 -5.90 -18.78 -0.44
CA GLN A 25 -5.89 -19.56 -1.67
C GLN A 25 -7.29 -19.58 -2.29
N HIS A 26 -7.51 -18.81 -3.35
CA HIS A 26 -8.76 -18.81 -4.10
C HIS A 26 -8.94 -20.06 -4.96
N GLN A 27 -10.16 -20.32 -5.39
CA GLN A 27 -10.45 -21.40 -6.31
C GLN A 27 -9.74 -21.12 -7.66
N GLY A 28 -8.92 -22.09 -8.09
CA GLY A 28 -8.12 -21.97 -9.31
C GLY A 28 -6.67 -21.61 -9.07
N ASP A 29 -6.31 -21.09 -7.89
CA ASP A 29 -4.91 -20.86 -7.54
C ASP A 29 -4.23 -22.17 -7.11
N SER A 30 -2.97 -22.36 -7.51
CA SER A 30 -2.14 -23.44 -6.99
C SER A 30 -1.75 -23.18 -5.53
N ALA A 31 -1.34 -24.22 -4.82
CA ALA A 31 -0.84 -24.06 -3.45
C ALA A 31 0.48 -23.28 -3.42
N GLU A 32 1.32 -23.51 -4.41
CA GLU A 32 2.60 -22.84 -4.60
C GLU A 32 2.39 -21.32 -4.77
N LYS A 33 1.44 -20.94 -5.64
CA LYS A 33 1.10 -19.51 -5.85
C LYS A 33 0.56 -18.84 -4.59
N ALA A 34 -0.27 -19.54 -3.83
CA ALA A 34 -0.79 -19.01 -2.56
C ALA A 34 0.33 -18.81 -1.52
N GLN A 35 1.31 -19.74 -1.52
CA GLN A 35 2.48 -19.62 -0.65
C GLN A 35 3.38 -18.47 -1.08
N GLU A 36 3.69 -18.32 -2.36
CA GLU A 36 4.46 -17.18 -2.89
C GLU A 36 3.86 -15.82 -2.52
N LEU A 37 2.53 -15.70 -2.62
CA LEU A 37 1.83 -14.46 -2.24
C LEU A 37 1.93 -14.20 -0.73
N LEU A 38 1.90 -15.25 0.09
CA LEU A 38 2.07 -15.15 1.53
C LEU A 38 3.52 -14.78 1.90
N ASP A 39 4.50 -15.34 1.20
CA ASP A 39 5.91 -15.00 1.38
C ASP A 39 6.17 -13.54 0.96
N GLU A 40 5.59 -13.07 -0.14
CA GLU A 40 5.64 -11.66 -0.54
C GLU A 40 4.97 -10.74 0.50
N LEU A 41 3.86 -11.16 1.12
CA LEU A 41 3.28 -10.42 2.23
C LEU A 41 4.23 -10.37 3.44
N ALA A 42 4.93 -11.45 3.74
CA ALA A 42 5.93 -11.47 4.81
C ALA A 42 7.07 -10.49 4.56
N GLU A 43 7.55 -10.36 3.31
CA GLU A 43 8.55 -9.35 2.93
C GLU A 43 8.02 -7.92 3.07
N LEU A 44 6.74 -7.68 2.69
CA LEU A 44 6.08 -6.38 2.92
C LEU A 44 6.07 -6.03 4.41
N VAL A 45 5.68 -6.96 5.26
CA VAL A 45 5.61 -6.78 6.72
C VAL A 45 7.00 -6.58 7.32
N ALA A 46 8.01 -7.32 6.82
CA ALA A 46 9.41 -7.13 7.22
C ALA A 46 9.94 -5.73 6.86
N THR A 47 9.46 -5.13 5.76
CA THR A 47 9.80 -3.74 5.39
C THR A 47 9.32 -2.73 6.44
N LEU A 48 8.27 -3.04 7.19
CA LEU A 48 7.76 -2.26 8.33
C LEU A 48 8.44 -2.61 9.67
N GLU A 49 9.42 -3.49 9.64
CA GLU A 49 10.14 -3.94 10.85
C GLU A 49 9.20 -4.57 11.90
N LEU A 50 8.16 -5.27 11.44
CA LEU A 50 7.20 -5.96 12.27
C LEU A 50 7.48 -7.48 12.25
N PRO A 51 7.89 -8.09 13.37
CA PRO A 51 8.15 -9.52 13.45
C PRO A 51 6.92 -10.38 13.16
N VAL A 52 7.08 -11.40 12.33
CA VAL A 52 6.05 -12.37 12.01
C VAL A 52 6.22 -13.60 12.93
N VAL A 53 5.22 -13.89 13.76
CA VAL A 53 5.24 -15.02 14.72
C VAL A 53 4.65 -16.31 14.14
N GLY A 54 3.92 -16.21 13.03
CA GLY A 54 3.38 -17.35 12.32
C GLY A 54 2.65 -16.95 11.07
N SER A 55 2.42 -17.90 10.18
CA SER A 55 1.68 -17.70 8.94
C SER A 55 0.93 -18.96 8.53
N GLN A 56 -0.24 -18.81 7.90
CA GLN A 56 -1.07 -19.91 7.44
C GLN A 56 -1.76 -19.56 6.12
N VAL A 57 -1.89 -20.53 5.23
CA VAL A 57 -2.72 -20.43 4.03
C VAL A 57 -4.10 -21.01 4.32
N ALA A 58 -5.14 -20.25 4.06
CA ALA A 58 -6.52 -20.69 4.12
C ALA A 58 -7.07 -20.92 2.70
N LYS A 59 -7.41 -22.15 2.39
CA LYS A 59 -8.01 -22.52 1.10
C LYS A 59 -9.51 -22.24 1.12
N ILE A 60 -9.98 -21.51 0.12
CA ILE A 60 -11.40 -21.19 -0.04
C ILE A 60 -11.90 -21.63 -1.42
N ARG A 61 -13.15 -22.10 -1.49
CA ARG A 61 -13.83 -22.38 -2.76
C ARG A 61 -14.65 -21.16 -3.19
N ILE A 62 -15.44 -20.63 -2.26
CA ILE A 62 -16.27 -19.45 -2.47
C ILE A 62 -15.99 -18.49 -1.29
N PRO A 63 -15.62 -17.22 -1.54
CA PRO A 63 -15.40 -16.26 -0.48
C PRO A 63 -16.64 -16.10 0.40
N ASN A 64 -16.49 -16.27 1.70
CA ASN A 64 -17.55 -15.99 2.65
C ASN A 64 -17.76 -14.46 2.76
N PRO A 65 -18.99 -13.95 2.57
CA PRO A 65 -19.24 -12.50 2.64
C PRO A 65 -18.89 -11.86 3.99
N ALA A 66 -18.89 -12.66 5.08
CA ALA A 66 -18.63 -12.15 6.42
C ALA A 66 -17.15 -12.16 6.82
N LEU A 67 -16.38 -13.17 6.40
CA LEU A 67 -15.01 -13.41 6.89
C LEU A 67 -14.02 -13.82 5.77
N ILE A 68 -14.42 -13.84 4.50
CA ILE A 68 -13.69 -14.45 3.37
C ILE A 68 -13.59 -15.97 3.51
N VAL A 69 -13.11 -16.47 4.65
CA VAL A 69 -13.04 -17.90 5.00
C VAL A 69 -14.30 -18.37 5.74
N GLY A 70 -14.48 -19.68 5.90
CA GLY A 70 -15.53 -20.24 6.74
C GLY A 70 -15.30 -19.88 8.22
N SER A 71 -16.39 -19.76 9.01
CA SER A 71 -16.31 -19.37 10.43
C SER A 71 -15.42 -20.33 11.25
N GLY A 72 -15.58 -21.65 11.09
CA GLY A 72 -14.74 -22.62 11.80
C GLY A 72 -13.25 -22.44 11.50
N ARG A 73 -12.88 -22.18 10.22
CA ARG A 73 -11.49 -21.90 9.87
C ARG A 73 -10.99 -20.58 10.45
N ALA A 74 -11.86 -19.56 10.51
CA ALA A 74 -11.52 -18.30 11.16
C ALA A 74 -11.24 -18.48 12.66
N ASP A 75 -12.05 -19.28 13.35
CA ASP A 75 -11.86 -19.60 14.78
C ASP A 75 -10.54 -20.35 15.03
N GLU A 76 -10.19 -21.33 14.17
CA GLU A 76 -8.92 -22.04 14.23
C GLU A 76 -7.73 -21.10 14.07
N LEU A 77 -7.75 -20.23 13.05
CA LEU A 77 -6.70 -19.27 12.78
C LEU A 77 -6.57 -18.23 13.92
N ALA A 78 -7.69 -17.81 14.52
CA ALA A 78 -7.70 -16.92 15.67
C ALA A 78 -7.02 -17.56 16.89
N GLN A 79 -7.32 -18.83 17.17
CA GLN A 79 -6.71 -19.58 18.26
C GLN A 79 -5.20 -19.79 18.06
N GLU A 80 -4.78 -20.10 16.82
CA GLU A 80 -3.37 -20.23 16.48
C GLU A 80 -2.61 -18.92 16.64
N ALA A 81 -3.16 -17.81 16.14
CA ALA A 81 -2.56 -16.49 16.29
C ALA A 81 -2.42 -16.09 17.77
N ALA A 82 -3.44 -16.35 18.58
CA ALA A 82 -3.42 -16.08 20.02
C ALA A 82 -2.37 -16.96 20.74
N ALA A 83 -2.28 -18.25 20.39
CA ALA A 83 -1.30 -19.17 20.98
C ALA A 83 0.15 -18.78 20.69
N LEU A 84 0.40 -18.15 19.54
CA LEU A 84 1.72 -17.63 19.14
C LEU A 84 2.00 -16.22 19.67
N GLY A 85 1.06 -15.61 20.37
CA GLY A 85 1.22 -14.26 20.93
C GLY A 85 1.21 -13.17 19.87
N ALA A 86 0.43 -13.33 18.80
CA ALA A 86 0.24 -12.28 17.81
C ALA A 86 -0.55 -11.11 18.40
N GLU A 87 -0.13 -9.89 18.06
CA GLU A 87 -0.81 -8.66 18.45
C GLU A 87 -1.60 -8.03 17.30
N VAL A 88 -1.35 -8.46 16.05
CA VAL A 88 -2.09 -8.07 14.86
C VAL A 88 -2.20 -9.25 13.90
N ILE A 89 -3.34 -9.35 13.21
CA ILE A 89 -3.53 -10.31 12.12
C ILE A 89 -3.50 -9.54 10.79
N ILE A 90 -2.75 -10.07 9.82
CA ILE A 90 -2.61 -9.49 8.48
C ILE A 90 -3.11 -10.50 7.45
N ILE A 91 -4.09 -10.10 6.64
CA ILE A 91 -4.71 -10.98 5.64
C ILE A 91 -4.25 -10.58 4.24
N ASP A 92 -3.74 -11.56 3.46
CA ASP A 92 -3.27 -11.35 2.09
C ASP A 92 -4.43 -11.31 1.08
N ASP A 93 -5.42 -10.47 1.37
CA ASP A 93 -6.52 -10.17 0.46
C ASP A 93 -7.09 -8.78 0.78
N PHE A 94 -8.04 -8.30 -0.05
CA PHE A 94 -8.76 -7.06 0.22
C PHE A 94 -9.95 -7.30 1.14
N LEU A 95 -9.96 -6.67 2.30
CA LEU A 95 -11.06 -6.76 3.24
C LEU A 95 -12.06 -5.63 3.04
N THR A 96 -13.33 -5.98 2.93
CA THR A 96 -14.38 -4.98 3.12
C THR A 96 -14.38 -4.50 4.58
N PRO A 97 -14.84 -3.28 4.87
CA PRO A 97 -14.94 -2.79 6.25
C PRO A 97 -15.81 -3.67 7.17
N ALA A 98 -16.70 -4.47 6.58
CA ALA A 98 -17.52 -5.42 7.33
C ALA A 98 -16.73 -6.68 7.70
N GLN A 99 -15.97 -7.21 6.75
CA GLN A 99 -15.12 -8.37 6.96
C GLN A 99 -14.02 -8.10 8.00
N GLN A 100 -13.29 -6.99 7.84
CA GLN A 100 -12.27 -6.58 8.80
C GLN A 100 -12.82 -6.55 10.23
N ARG A 101 -13.96 -5.90 10.44
CA ARG A 101 -14.60 -5.84 11.75
C ARG A 101 -15.09 -7.20 12.27
N ASN A 102 -15.58 -8.08 11.39
CA ASN A 102 -16.00 -9.41 11.80
C ASN A 102 -14.80 -10.24 12.24
N TRP A 103 -13.66 -10.10 11.54
CA TRP A 103 -12.40 -10.69 11.96
C TRP A 103 -11.94 -10.16 13.32
N GLU A 104 -11.94 -8.85 13.54
CA GLU A 104 -11.60 -8.24 14.84
C GLU A 104 -12.48 -8.76 15.98
N LYS A 105 -13.74 -9.11 15.70
CA LYS A 105 -14.64 -9.72 16.71
C LYS A 105 -14.32 -11.17 17.01
N VAL A 106 -13.88 -11.93 16.03
CA VAL A 106 -13.50 -13.34 16.17
C VAL A 106 -12.17 -13.46 16.90
N THR A 107 -11.23 -12.57 16.60
CA THR A 107 -9.84 -12.68 17.07
C THR A 107 -9.56 -11.87 18.33
N ASP A 108 -10.40 -10.87 18.65
CA ASP A 108 -10.16 -9.81 19.66
C ASP A 108 -8.83 -9.05 19.43
N LEU A 109 -8.28 -9.14 18.23
CA LEU A 109 -7.05 -8.49 17.78
C LEU A 109 -7.36 -7.49 16.67
N PRO A 110 -6.52 -6.46 16.48
CA PRO A 110 -6.54 -5.65 15.28
C PRO A 110 -6.32 -6.54 14.05
N VAL A 111 -7.10 -6.29 12.99
CA VAL A 111 -6.98 -7.00 11.71
C VAL A 111 -6.81 -5.99 10.60
N ILE A 112 -5.77 -6.16 9.81
CA ILE A 112 -5.49 -5.32 8.63
C ILE A 112 -5.38 -6.18 7.39
N ASP A 113 -5.54 -5.57 6.24
CA ASP A 113 -5.37 -6.22 4.95
C ASP A 113 -4.06 -5.81 4.27
N ARG A 114 -3.70 -6.51 3.20
CA ARG A 114 -2.52 -6.21 2.37
C ARG A 114 -2.48 -4.74 1.94
N GLN A 115 -3.65 -4.14 1.66
CA GLN A 115 -3.73 -2.75 1.23
C GLN A 115 -3.26 -1.78 2.31
N GLU A 116 -3.61 -2.03 3.57
CA GLU A 116 -3.18 -1.20 4.70
C GLU A 116 -1.67 -1.31 4.93
N VAL A 117 -1.10 -2.52 4.80
CA VAL A 117 0.37 -2.74 4.87
C VAL A 117 1.10 -1.91 3.82
N ILE A 118 0.66 -1.95 2.56
CA ILE A 118 1.28 -1.17 1.47
C ILE A 118 1.15 0.34 1.73
N LEU A 119 -0.02 0.80 2.21
CA LEU A 119 -0.22 2.21 2.59
C LEU A 119 0.72 2.65 3.71
N ASP A 120 1.04 1.76 4.64
CA ASP A 120 1.96 2.04 5.73
C ASP A 120 3.41 2.11 5.28
N ILE A 121 3.84 1.18 4.39
CA ILE A 121 5.15 1.25 3.76
C ILE A 121 5.31 2.58 3.00
N PHE A 122 4.31 2.96 2.23
CA PHE A 122 4.34 4.22 1.49
C PHE A 122 4.37 5.44 2.41
N ALA A 123 3.69 5.40 3.54
CA ALA A 123 3.76 6.48 4.52
C ALA A 123 5.13 6.61 5.17
N ALA A 124 5.83 5.50 5.38
CA ALA A 124 7.18 5.49 5.92
C ALA A 124 8.23 5.97 4.88
N ARG A 125 7.95 5.78 3.58
CA ARG A 125 8.88 6.08 2.47
C ARG A 125 8.62 7.41 1.76
N ALA A 126 7.50 8.06 1.99
CA ALA A 126 7.16 9.35 1.37
C ALA A 126 7.97 10.49 1.99
N HIS A 127 8.87 11.09 1.23
CA HIS A 127 9.69 12.21 1.67
C HIS A 127 9.34 13.52 0.97
N THR A 128 8.91 13.48 -0.31
CA THR A 128 8.47 14.69 -1.00
C THR A 128 7.10 15.15 -0.52
N SER A 129 6.86 16.44 -0.55
CA SER A 129 5.56 17.01 -0.16
C SER A 129 4.40 16.43 -0.96
N GLU A 130 4.64 16.09 -2.23
CA GLU A 130 3.63 15.48 -3.09
C GLU A 130 3.34 14.04 -2.69
N ALA A 131 4.36 13.20 -2.52
CA ALA A 131 4.19 11.81 -2.09
C ALA A 131 3.48 11.74 -0.72
N VAL A 132 3.87 12.59 0.23
CA VAL A 132 3.19 12.68 1.54
C VAL A 132 1.71 13.01 1.38
N LEU A 133 1.35 14.01 0.55
CA LEU A 133 -0.04 14.37 0.30
C LEU A 133 -0.82 13.24 -0.39
N GLN A 134 -0.20 12.53 -1.34
CA GLN A 134 -0.79 11.40 -2.04
C GLN A 134 -1.08 10.24 -1.08
N VAL A 135 -0.11 9.87 -0.26
CA VAL A 135 -0.26 8.80 0.74
C VAL A 135 -1.30 9.20 1.79
N GLU A 136 -1.28 10.43 2.29
CA GLU A 136 -2.30 10.92 3.24
C GLU A 136 -3.71 10.87 2.63
N LEU A 137 -3.85 11.23 1.34
CA LEU A 137 -5.12 11.12 0.63
C LEU A 137 -5.58 9.68 0.51
N ALA A 138 -4.70 8.77 0.09
CA ALA A 138 -5.01 7.35 -0.03
C ALA A 138 -5.43 6.74 1.33
N LYS A 139 -4.69 7.02 2.40
CA LYS A 139 -5.05 6.61 3.76
C LYS A 139 -6.41 7.16 4.21
N ALA A 140 -6.69 8.43 3.95
CA ALA A 140 -7.97 9.04 4.31
C ALA A 140 -9.15 8.42 3.54
N VAL A 141 -8.97 8.12 2.26
CA VAL A 141 -9.99 7.43 1.43
C VAL A 141 -10.20 6.00 1.88
N TYR A 142 -9.14 5.26 2.19
CA TYR A 142 -9.19 3.90 2.74
C TYR A 142 -9.89 3.86 4.11
N ALA A 143 -9.59 4.80 4.99
CA ALA A 143 -10.13 4.86 6.34
C ALA A 143 -11.62 5.29 6.37
N LEU A 144 -12.07 6.13 5.45
CA LEU A 144 -13.42 6.73 5.46
C LEU A 144 -14.57 5.70 5.58
N PRO A 145 -14.64 4.61 4.77
CA PRO A 145 -15.68 3.60 4.92
C PRO A 145 -15.53 2.75 6.20
N ARG A 146 -14.30 2.67 6.74
CA ARG A 146 -13.97 1.93 7.96
C ARG A 146 -14.36 2.68 9.23
N LEU A 147 -14.28 4.01 9.24
CA LEU A 147 -14.72 4.87 10.36
C LEU A 147 -16.19 4.67 10.73
N LYS A 148 -17.07 4.60 9.75
CA LYS A 148 -18.52 4.48 9.95
C LYS A 148 -18.95 3.32 10.87
N ARG A 149 -18.03 2.42 11.26
CA ARG A 149 -18.36 1.19 11.96
C ARG A 149 -17.48 0.89 13.20
N ARG A 150 -16.44 1.68 13.46
CA ARG A 150 -15.56 1.54 14.65
C ARG A 150 -16.28 1.88 15.97
N TRP A 151 -17.19 2.83 15.92
CA TRP A 151 -17.86 3.37 17.13
C TRP A 151 -18.96 2.48 17.72
N THR A 152 -19.49 1.52 16.99
CA THR A 152 -20.50 0.60 17.52
C THR A 152 -19.95 -0.34 18.61
N HIS A 153 -18.65 -0.48 18.74
CA HIS A 153 -18.00 -1.26 19.79
C HIS A 153 -17.75 -0.45 21.08
N LEU A 154 -17.30 0.80 20.95
CA LEU A 154 -17.06 1.67 22.11
C LEU A 154 -18.34 1.98 22.89
N SER A 155 -19.49 2.07 22.21
CA SER A 155 -20.77 2.25 22.86
C SER A 155 -21.22 1.01 23.66
N ARG A 156 -20.82 -0.20 23.26
CA ARG A 156 -21.11 -1.44 24.02
C ARG A 156 -20.17 -1.64 25.20
N GLN A 157 -18.91 -1.27 25.11
CA GLN A 157 -17.94 -1.37 26.21
C GLN A 157 -18.20 -0.35 27.33
N ARG A 158 -18.81 0.81 27.02
CA ARG A 158 -19.27 1.81 28.01
C ARG A 158 -20.70 1.63 28.48
N GLY A 159 -21.47 0.71 27.94
CA GLY A 159 -22.91 0.64 28.11
C GLY A 159 -23.40 -0.41 29.04
N MET A 160 -23.22 -0.24 30.34
CA MET A 160 -24.17 -0.75 31.33
C MET A 160 -25.07 0.35 31.91
N ALA A 161 -25.34 1.40 31.15
CA ALA A 161 -26.42 2.35 31.49
C ALA A 161 -27.31 2.48 30.24
N GLY A 162 -28.39 1.67 30.21
CA GLY A 162 -29.38 1.69 29.14
C GLY A 162 -30.08 3.04 29.03
N GLY A 163 -30.05 3.63 27.85
CA GLY A 163 -30.85 4.79 27.49
C GLY A 163 -30.78 5.04 25.99
N LEU A 164 -31.92 5.33 25.37
CA LEU A 164 -32.06 5.74 23.97
C LEU A 164 -31.12 6.90 23.56
N GLY A 165 -30.57 7.67 24.52
CA GLY A 165 -29.65 8.79 24.28
C GLY A 165 -28.28 8.37 23.76
N GLY A 166 -27.69 7.27 24.24
CA GLY A 166 -26.32 6.85 23.82
C GLY A 166 -26.20 6.41 22.37
N ARG A 167 -27.29 6.03 21.71
CA ARG A 167 -27.33 5.66 20.31
C ARG A 167 -27.31 6.88 19.39
N ALA A 168 -28.03 7.93 19.75
CA ALA A 168 -28.07 9.19 19.01
C ALA A 168 -26.74 9.95 19.13
N GLU A 169 -26.09 9.94 20.28
CA GLU A 169 -24.77 10.56 20.48
C GLU A 169 -23.68 9.83 19.68
N GLY A 170 -23.70 8.48 19.64
CA GLY A 170 -22.79 7.68 18.84
C GLY A 170 -22.95 7.91 17.32
N GLU A 171 -24.20 8.08 16.84
CA GLU A 171 -24.48 8.39 15.42
C GLU A 171 -24.04 9.81 15.06
N GLN A 172 -24.24 10.80 15.92
CA GLN A 172 -23.76 12.18 15.71
C GLN A 172 -22.24 12.27 15.69
N GLN A 173 -21.56 11.57 16.59
CA GLN A 173 -20.09 11.52 16.61
C GLN A 173 -19.54 10.89 15.34
N LEU A 174 -20.13 9.79 14.87
CA LEU A 174 -19.79 9.12 13.61
C LEU A 174 -19.95 10.04 12.38
N GLU A 175 -21.03 10.82 12.38
CA GLU A 175 -21.29 11.75 11.29
C GLU A 175 -20.29 12.90 11.32
N MET A 176 -19.94 13.38 12.50
CA MET A 176 -18.90 14.40 12.71
C MET A 176 -17.52 13.90 12.24
N ASP A 177 -17.11 12.71 12.67
CA ASP A 177 -15.83 12.13 12.27
C ASP A 177 -15.76 11.88 10.75
N SER A 178 -16.84 11.36 10.17
CA SER A 178 -16.94 11.19 8.71
C SER A 178 -16.86 12.53 7.96
N ARG A 179 -17.43 13.60 8.52
CA ARG A 179 -17.35 14.95 7.95
C ARG A 179 -15.94 15.51 8.03
N ILE A 180 -15.25 15.30 9.16
CA ILE A 180 -13.85 15.72 9.33
C ILE A 180 -12.95 15.04 8.28
N VAL A 181 -13.10 13.72 8.08
CA VAL A 181 -12.30 12.99 7.08
C VAL A 181 -12.64 13.40 5.66
N ARG A 182 -13.93 13.62 5.32
CA ARG A 182 -14.30 14.14 3.99
C ARG A 182 -13.71 15.53 3.73
N ASN A 183 -13.73 16.42 4.74
CA ASN A 183 -13.11 17.73 4.63
C ASN A 183 -11.58 17.62 4.46
N ARG A 184 -10.95 16.65 5.15
CA ARG A 184 -9.52 16.36 4.98
C ARG A 184 -9.23 15.90 3.56
N ILE A 185 -10.02 14.98 3.00
CA ILE A 185 -9.91 14.50 1.62
C ILE A 185 -10.04 15.67 0.63
N ALA A 186 -11.04 16.53 0.79
CA ALA A 186 -11.22 17.70 -0.07
C ALA A 186 -10.01 18.66 -0.01
N LYS A 187 -9.50 18.92 1.19
CA LYS A 187 -8.31 19.74 1.38
C LYS A 187 -7.07 19.14 0.72
N LEU A 188 -6.82 17.84 0.91
CA LEU A 188 -5.68 17.15 0.31
C LEU A 188 -5.75 17.15 -1.21
N LYS A 189 -6.94 16.94 -1.80
CA LYS A 189 -7.15 17.06 -3.26
C LYS A 189 -6.82 18.46 -3.78
N GLY A 190 -7.23 19.51 -3.06
CA GLY A 190 -6.88 20.89 -3.40
C GLY A 190 -5.37 21.14 -3.38
N GLN A 191 -4.70 20.71 -2.32
CA GLN A 191 -3.24 20.85 -2.19
C GLN A 191 -2.48 20.09 -3.29
N LEU A 192 -2.93 18.89 -3.65
CA LEU A 192 -2.35 18.12 -4.76
C LEU A 192 -2.55 18.83 -6.11
N ALA A 193 -3.70 19.45 -6.34
CA ALA A 193 -3.93 20.23 -7.57
C ALA A 193 -2.98 21.43 -7.69
N GLU A 194 -2.70 22.10 -6.58
CA GLU A 194 -1.73 23.21 -6.55
C GLU A 194 -0.30 22.73 -6.86
N VAL A 195 0.12 21.60 -6.26
CA VAL A 195 1.44 21.01 -6.52
C VAL A 195 1.59 20.60 -8.00
N ARG A 196 0.55 20.00 -8.59
CA ARG A 196 0.52 19.63 -10.02
C ARG A 196 0.68 20.86 -10.91
N GLN A 197 -0.05 21.93 -10.63
CA GLN A 197 0.05 23.16 -11.39
C GLN A 197 1.47 23.78 -11.33
N GLN A 198 2.11 23.75 -10.17
CA GLN A 198 3.50 24.20 -10.03
C GLN A 198 4.48 23.35 -10.83
N ARG A 199 4.29 22.02 -10.85
CA ARG A 199 5.07 21.09 -11.69
C ARG A 199 4.95 21.42 -13.17
N ASP A 200 3.72 21.61 -13.66
CA ASP A 200 3.47 21.94 -15.08
C ASP A 200 4.21 23.21 -15.52
N VAL A 201 4.23 24.21 -14.65
CA VAL A 201 4.99 25.45 -14.91
C VAL A 201 6.50 25.21 -14.94
N GLN A 202 7.04 24.41 -14.01
CA GLN A 202 8.47 24.07 -14.00
C GLN A 202 8.86 23.23 -15.22
N ARG A 203 7.99 22.34 -15.64
CA ARG A 203 8.15 21.46 -16.79
C ARG A 203 8.16 22.23 -18.10
N SER A 204 7.24 23.16 -18.30
CA SER A 204 7.21 24.02 -19.48
C SER A 204 8.54 24.77 -19.71
N LYS A 205 9.29 25.05 -18.63
CA LYS A 205 10.63 25.63 -18.71
C LYS A 205 11.71 24.64 -19.13
N ARG A 206 11.55 23.33 -18.83
CA ARG A 206 12.51 22.27 -19.22
C ARG A 206 12.40 21.89 -20.70
N LEU A 207 11.22 21.99 -21.29
CA LEU A 207 10.98 21.67 -22.72
C LEU A 207 11.75 22.55 -23.71
N ARG A 208 12.46 23.58 -23.25
CA ARG A 208 13.29 24.47 -24.10
C ARG A 208 14.60 23.82 -24.59
N LYS A 209 15.02 22.69 -24.02
CA LYS A 209 16.10 21.83 -24.54
C LYS A 209 15.61 20.39 -24.49
N PRO A 210 15.28 19.78 -25.62
CA PRO A 210 14.78 18.41 -25.66
C PRO A 210 15.93 17.44 -25.36
N VAL A 211 16.08 17.08 -24.07
CA VAL A 211 16.89 15.94 -23.67
C VAL A 211 15.92 14.76 -23.54
N PRO A 212 16.16 13.65 -24.27
CA PRO A 212 15.30 12.47 -24.16
C PRO A 212 15.18 11.98 -22.71
N VAL A 213 14.01 11.48 -22.36
CA VAL A 213 13.70 10.95 -21.03
C VAL A 213 13.33 9.48 -21.14
N ALA A 214 13.98 8.63 -20.37
CA ALA A 214 13.59 7.23 -20.20
C ALA A 214 13.08 6.99 -18.77
N ALA A 215 12.00 6.24 -18.63
CA ALA A 215 11.51 5.77 -17.34
C ALA A 215 11.94 4.32 -17.11
N ILE A 216 12.53 4.04 -15.95
CA ILE A 216 12.86 2.68 -15.51
C ILE A 216 11.67 2.15 -14.73
N VAL A 217 11.05 1.08 -15.20
CA VAL A 217 9.88 0.42 -14.60
C VAL A 217 10.19 -1.05 -14.30
N GLY A 218 9.34 -1.69 -13.56
CA GLY A 218 9.43 -3.12 -13.25
C GLY A 218 8.96 -3.43 -11.84
N TYR A 219 8.98 -4.69 -11.50
CA TYR A 219 8.50 -5.18 -10.22
C TYR A 219 9.29 -4.58 -9.04
N THR A 220 8.68 -4.52 -7.85
CA THR A 220 9.41 -4.08 -6.66
C THR A 220 10.60 -5.00 -6.39
N ASN A 221 11.70 -4.45 -5.93
CA ASN A 221 12.97 -5.16 -5.69
C ASN A 221 13.65 -5.83 -6.92
N ALA A 222 13.21 -5.53 -8.17
CA ALA A 222 13.83 -6.06 -9.39
C ALA A 222 15.18 -5.39 -9.76
N GLY A 223 15.73 -4.52 -8.92
CA GLY A 223 17.04 -3.88 -9.16
C GLY A 223 17.01 -2.56 -9.93
N LYS A 224 15.85 -1.89 -10.08
CA LYS A 224 15.71 -0.61 -10.83
C LYS A 224 16.65 0.49 -10.35
N SER A 225 16.64 0.77 -9.04
CA SER A 225 17.49 1.80 -8.43
C SER A 225 18.98 1.41 -8.48
N SER A 226 19.30 0.12 -8.40
CA SER A 226 20.66 -0.39 -8.58
C SER A 226 21.15 -0.17 -10.00
N LEU A 227 20.30 -0.42 -11.01
CA LEU A 227 20.62 -0.14 -12.41
C LEU A 227 20.83 1.37 -12.63
N LEU A 228 19.97 2.23 -12.09
CA LEU A 228 20.13 3.68 -12.19
C LEU A 228 21.48 4.11 -11.60
N ASN A 229 21.82 3.63 -10.39
CA ASN A 229 23.10 3.95 -9.75
C ASN A 229 24.30 3.50 -10.57
N ALA A 230 24.27 2.27 -11.11
CA ALA A 230 25.35 1.73 -11.92
C ALA A 230 25.57 2.57 -13.21
N LEU A 231 24.50 3.00 -13.87
CA LEU A 231 24.57 3.77 -15.10
C LEU A 231 24.98 5.23 -14.88
N THR A 232 24.52 5.86 -13.79
CA THR A 232 24.70 7.30 -13.58
C THR A 232 25.76 7.65 -12.55
N GLN A 233 26.43 6.64 -11.95
CA GLN A 233 27.39 6.78 -10.85
C GLN A 233 26.79 7.60 -9.67
N SER A 234 25.50 7.51 -9.49
CA SER A 234 24.80 8.17 -8.40
C SER A 234 24.74 7.26 -7.16
N SER A 235 24.41 7.85 -6.01
CA SER A 235 24.22 7.15 -4.73
C SER A 235 22.78 7.26 -4.27
N VAL A 236 21.83 6.86 -5.13
CA VAL A 236 20.43 6.72 -4.71
C VAL A 236 20.36 5.56 -3.71
N LEU A 237 19.57 5.73 -2.66
CA LEU A 237 19.39 4.71 -1.64
C LEU A 237 18.86 3.42 -2.29
N THR A 238 19.64 2.35 -2.20
CA THR A 238 19.24 1.01 -2.61
C THR A 238 19.18 0.15 -1.36
N GLU A 239 18.03 -0.40 -1.07
CA GLU A 239 17.82 -1.36 0.01
C GLU A 239 17.24 -2.63 -0.59
N ASP A 240 17.59 -3.77 -0.02
CA ASP A 240 16.95 -5.05 -0.33
C ASP A 240 15.63 -5.16 0.44
N LYS A 241 14.71 -4.26 0.10
CA LYS A 241 13.37 -4.15 0.70
C LYS A 241 12.38 -3.77 -0.40
N LEU A 242 11.15 -4.28 -0.26
CA LEU A 242 10.07 -3.90 -1.16
C LEU A 242 9.75 -2.41 -1.04
N PHE A 243 9.50 -1.75 -2.17
CA PHE A 243 9.24 -0.30 -2.25
C PHE A 243 10.36 0.57 -1.63
N ALA A 244 11.61 0.21 -1.89
CA ALA A 244 12.75 1.04 -1.46
C ALA A 244 12.68 2.46 -2.05
N THR A 245 12.18 2.60 -3.29
CA THR A 245 11.95 3.89 -3.96
C THR A 245 10.45 4.17 -4.06
N LEU A 246 10.00 5.29 -3.48
CA LEU A 246 8.65 5.82 -3.64
C LEU A 246 8.66 7.15 -4.42
N ASP A 247 9.61 8.02 -4.11
CA ASP A 247 9.78 9.30 -4.79
C ASP A 247 10.58 9.11 -6.08
N PRO A 248 10.05 9.54 -7.26
CA PRO A 248 10.78 9.39 -8.52
C PRO A 248 12.05 10.20 -8.48
N THR A 249 13.14 9.57 -8.93
CA THR A 249 14.45 10.19 -8.99
C THR A 249 14.93 10.26 -10.43
N ILE A 250 15.16 11.47 -10.96
CA ILE A 250 15.66 11.68 -12.30
C ILE A 250 17.17 11.97 -12.24
N ARG A 251 17.95 11.27 -13.06
CA ARG A 251 19.40 11.44 -13.20
C ARG A 251 19.77 11.62 -14.66
N ARG A 252 20.84 12.38 -14.91
CA ARG A 252 21.42 12.57 -16.24
C ARG A 252 22.45 11.47 -16.49
N LEU A 253 22.33 10.82 -17.62
CA LEU A 253 23.30 9.88 -18.15
C LEU A 253 23.93 10.49 -19.41
N ALA A 254 25.26 10.64 -19.40
CA ALA A 254 26.02 11.03 -20.60
C ALA A 254 26.26 9.79 -21.44
N LEU A 255 25.73 9.76 -22.66
CA LEU A 255 25.91 8.69 -23.61
C LEU A 255 27.17 8.90 -24.44
N PRO A 256 27.76 7.82 -25.00
CA PRO A 256 28.82 7.95 -26.02
C PRO A 256 28.35 8.84 -27.16
N GLY A 257 29.24 9.73 -27.62
CA GLY A 257 28.90 10.70 -28.67
C GLY A 257 28.37 12.06 -28.18
N GLY A 258 28.37 12.31 -26.85
CA GLY A 258 28.03 13.60 -26.26
C GLY A 258 26.52 13.87 -26.18
N LEU A 259 25.70 12.84 -26.32
CA LEU A 259 24.26 12.91 -26.10
C LEU A 259 23.93 12.71 -24.60
N ASP A 260 22.98 13.46 -24.13
CA ASP A 260 22.44 13.31 -22.77
C ASP A 260 21.12 12.56 -22.80
N LEU A 261 20.91 11.68 -21.81
CA LEU A 261 19.67 10.99 -21.52
C LEU A 261 19.27 11.27 -20.07
N LEU A 262 18.02 11.59 -19.82
CA LEU A 262 17.47 11.63 -18.48
C LEU A 262 16.86 10.27 -18.14
N LEU A 263 17.36 9.62 -17.08
CA LEU A 263 16.83 8.37 -16.55
C LEU A 263 16.02 8.65 -15.31
N GLY A 264 14.76 8.23 -15.32
CA GLY A 264 13.85 8.31 -14.15
C GLY A 264 13.66 6.95 -13.51
N ASP A 265 14.03 6.80 -12.23
CA ASP A 265 13.62 5.66 -11.42
C ASP A 265 12.18 5.84 -10.96
N THR A 266 11.39 4.78 -10.96
CA THR A 266 9.97 4.81 -10.59
C THR A 266 9.67 3.88 -9.43
N VAL A 267 8.48 4.04 -8.85
CA VAL A 267 7.96 3.10 -7.85
C VAL A 267 7.87 1.70 -8.45
N GLY A 268 8.33 0.69 -7.71
CA GLY A 268 8.18 -0.70 -8.11
C GLY A 268 6.71 -1.13 -8.12
N PHE A 269 6.34 -1.98 -9.07
CA PHE A 269 5.01 -2.58 -9.12
C PHE A 269 4.97 -3.85 -8.28
N ILE A 270 3.79 -4.24 -7.85
CA ILE A 270 3.56 -5.45 -7.04
C ILE A 270 2.21 -6.08 -7.40
N ARG A 271 2.09 -7.38 -7.23
CA ARG A 271 0.83 -8.10 -7.38
C ARG A 271 -0.23 -7.58 -6.41
N LYS A 272 -1.48 -7.59 -6.81
CA LYS A 272 -2.60 -7.07 -6.00
C LYS A 272 -2.38 -5.60 -5.56
N LEU A 273 -1.77 -4.76 -6.44
CA LEU A 273 -1.64 -3.33 -6.14
C LEU A 273 -3.04 -2.70 -6.08
N PRO A 274 -3.41 -2.07 -4.96
CA PRO A 274 -4.73 -1.47 -4.83
C PRO A 274 -4.97 -0.35 -5.86
N HIS A 275 -6.12 -0.37 -6.56
CA HIS A 275 -6.50 0.71 -7.49
C HIS A 275 -6.48 2.10 -6.84
N LEU A 276 -6.82 2.17 -5.54
CA LEU A 276 -6.71 3.40 -4.76
C LEU A 276 -5.30 3.98 -4.76
N LEU A 277 -4.28 3.11 -4.70
CA LEU A 277 -2.87 3.52 -4.75
C LEU A 277 -2.45 3.90 -6.17
N VAL A 278 -2.88 3.16 -7.19
CA VAL A 278 -2.65 3.52 -8.59
C VAL A 278 -3.19 4.93 -8.86
N GLU A 279 -4.41 5.23 -8.42
CA GLU A 279 -5.01 6.56 -8.52
C GLU A 279 -4.23 7.64 -7.74
N ALA A 280 -3.81 7.35 -6.51
CA ALA A 280 -3.02 8.27 -5.70
C ALA A 280 -1.66 8.56 -6.33
N PHE A 281 -1.02 7.55 -6.92
CA PHE A 281 0.31 7.64 -7.53
C PHE A 281 0.29 7.94 -9.04
N LYS A 282 -0.89 8.16 -9.64
CA LYS A 282 -0.96 8.58 -11.05
C LYS A 282 -0.01 9.73 -11.38
N ALA A 283 0.15 10.68 -10.47
CA ALA A 283 1.06 11.81 -10.68
C ALA A 283 2.55 11.42 -10.64
N THR A 284 2.92 10.45 -9.83
CA THR A 284 4.28 9.88 -9.79
C THR A 284 4.53 9.01 -11.03
N LEU A 285 3.53 8.23 -11.44
CA LEU A 285 3.54 7.43 -12.66
C LEU A 285 3.34 8.27 -13.92
N GLU A 286 2.91 9.53 -13.79
CA GLU A 286 2.81 10.49 -14.90
C GLU A 286 4.18 10.78 -15.54
N GLU A 287 5.27 10.74 -14.77
CA GLU A 287 6.64 10.82 -15.31
C GLU A 287 6.93 9.66 -16.26
N THR A 288 6.43 8.45 -15.96
CA THR A 288 6.54 7.28 -16.85
C THR A 288 5.77 7.50 -18.14
N ARG A 289 4.56 8.06 -18.07
CA ARG A 289 3.69 8.34 -19.22
C ARG A 289 4.27 9.41 -20.16
N LEU A 290 5.16 10.23 -19.65
CA LEU A 290 5.74 11.34 -20.38
C LEU A 290 7.18 11.08 -20.80
N ALA A 291 7.70 9.91 -20.48
CA ALA A 291 8.98 9.44 -21.01
C ALA A 291 8.88 9.16 -22.50
N ASP A 292 9.98 9.39 -23.22
CA ASP A 292 10.08 9.08 -24.65
C ASP A 292 10.13 7.57 -24.89
N PHE A 293 10.66 6.81 -23.93
CA PHE A 293 10.65 5.35 -23.91
C PHE A 293 10.77 4.78 -22.51
N ILE A 294 10.46 3.50 -22.36
CA ILE A 294 10.45 2.77 -21.10
C ILE A 294 11.54 1.71 -21.12
N ILE A 295 12.22 1.55 -20.00
CA ILE A 295 13.16 0.46 -19.73
C ILE A 295 12.55 -0.41 -18.65
N GLU A 296 12.09 -1.61 -19.01
CA GLU A 296 11.62 -2.57 -18.04
C GLU A 296 12.80 -3.38 -17.49
N VAL A 297 12.84 -3.48 -16.14
CA VAL A 297 13.84 -4.28 -15.43
C VAL A 297 13.13 -5.51 -14.85
N LEU A 298 13.63 -6.67 -15.24
CA LEU A 298 13.14 -7.97 -14.81
C LEU A 298 14.24 -8.70 -14.03
N ASP A 299 13.86 -9.31 -12.91
CA ASP A 299 14.75 -10.19 -12.15
C ASP A 299 14.73 -11.59 -12.75
N ALA A 300 15.78 -11.93 -13.50
CA ALA A 300 15.90 -13.23 -14.17
C ALA A 300 16.13 -14.40 -13.19
N SER A 301 16.39 -14.13 -11.93
CA SER A 301 16.53 -15.17 -10.89
C SER A 301 15.20 -15.56 -10.25
N SER A 302 14.14 -14.79 -10.49
CA SER A 302 12.81 -15.04 -9.93
C SER A 302 12.06 -16.13 -10.69
N ASP A 303 11.54 -17.12 -9.98
CA ASP A 303 10.66 -18.14 -10.55
C ASP A 303 9.33 -17.55 -11.08
N SER A 304 8.91 -16.39 -10.58
CA SER A 304 7.69 -15.67 -10.96
C SER A 304 7.94 -14.58 -12.02
N LEU A 305 9.03 -14.65 -12.81
CA LEU A 305 9.43 -13.62 -13.77
C LEU A 305 8.28 -13.24 -14.73
N ASP A 306 7.61 -14.23 -15.32
CA ASP A 306 6.52 -13.99 -16.27
C ASP A 306 5.33 -13.28 -15.61
N GLU A 307 4.98 -13.64 -14.37
CA GLU A 307 3.91 -12.98 -13.61
C GLU A 307 4.29 -11.53 -13.24
N HIS A 308 5.55 -11.28 -12.90
CA HIS A 308 6.07 -9.93 -12.63
C HIS A 308 6.02 -9.05 -13.87
N HIS A 309 6.40 -9.61 -15.03
CA HIS A 309 6.27 -8.93 -16.32
C HIS A 309 4.81 -8.60 -16.63
N GLN A 310 3.91 -9.57 -16.53
CA GLN A 310 2.47 -9.34 -16.76
C GLN A 310 1.88 -8.29 -15.80
N THR A 311 2.28 -8.32 -14.53
CA THR A 311 1.87 -7.32 -13.55
C THR A 311 2.34 -5.92 -13.97
N THR A 312 3.59 -5.79 -14.42
CA THR A 312 4.15 -4.54 -14.93
C THR A 312 3.34 -4.03 -16.12
N LEU A 313 3.06 -4.88 -17.10
CA LEU A 313 2.28 -4.51 -18.29
C LEU A 313 0.85 -4.08 -17.92
N GLN A 314 0.20 -4.79 -17.00
CA GLN A 314 -1.15 -4.44 -16.55
C GLN A 314 -1.19 -3.04 -15.91
N VAL A 315 -0.24 -2.74 -15.02
CA VAL A 315 -0.17 -1.41 -14.40
C VAL A 315 0.11 -0.32 -15.43
N LEU A 316 0.99 -0.56 -16.40
CA LEU A 316 1.25 0.38 -17.51
C LEU A 316 -0.01 0.65 -18.32
N GLN A 317 -0.79 -0.39 -18.66
CA GLN A 317 -2.11 -0.23 -19.32
C GLN A 317 -3.10 0.56 -18.47
N ASP A 318 -3.17 0.31 -17.15
CA ASP A 318 -4.09 1.01 -16.24
C ASP A 318 -3.79 2.53 -16.15
N ILE A 319 -2.55 2.94 -16.41
CA ILE A 319 -2.14 4.35 -16.46
C ILE A 319 -2.17 4.94 -17.88
N GLY A 320 -2.53 4.15 -18.89
CA GLY A 320 -2.71 4.59 -20.28
C GLY A 320 -1.41 4.64 -21.09
N ILE A 321 -0.53 3.68 -20.88
CA ILE A 321 0.70 3.44 -21.65
C ILE A 321 0.57 2.14 -22.42
#